data_abf22d319cc34d4c383f3b8ebb387593
#
_entry.id   abf22d319cc34d4c383f3b8ebb387593
#
_cell.length_a   1.000
_cell.length_b   1.000
_cell.length_c   1.000
_cell.angle_alpha   90.00
_cell.angle_beta   90.00
_cell.angle_gamma   90.00
#
_symmetry.space_group_name_H-M   'P 1'
#
loop_
_entity.id
_entity.type
_entity.pdbx_description
1 polymer ?
#
loop_
_entity_poly.entity_id
_entity_poly.type
_entity_poly.pdbx_seq_one_letter_code
_entity_poly.pdbx_strand_id
1 'polypeptide(L)'
;MTTAAGTHAPPFHHAPNAALLIDFDNVTMGIRSDLGKELRSLLSSEIIKGKVAVQRAYADWRRYPQYIVPLSESSIDLIFAPAYGSSKKNATDIRLAVDAIELVFTRPEIGTYILLSGDSDFSSLVLKLKEYGKYVIG
;
A
#
# COMPACT_ATOMS: atom_id res chain seq x y z
N MET A 1 -19.36 21.20 -9.39
CA MET A 1 -18.80 21.50 -9.84
C MET A 1 -18.66 21.96 -10.39
N THR A 2 -18.61 21.88 -10.41
CA THR A 2 -18.20 22.28 -11.20
C THR A 2 -17.78 22.43 -11.74
N THR A 3 -17.71 22.21 -11.89
CA THR A 3 -17.07 22.30 -12.73
C THR A 3 -16.71 22.40 -13.17
N ALA A 4 -17.07 22.18 -13.22
CA ALA A 4 -16.43 22.27 -13.83
C ALA A 4 -16.04 22.37 -14.08
N ALA A 5 -16.41 22.07 -14.13
CA ALA A 5 -15.71 22.20 -14.57
C ALA A 5 -15.04 22.19 -14.52
N GLY A 6 -15.39 22.00 -14.51
CA GLY A 6 -14.33 22.07 -14.74
C GLY A 6 -13.50 22.04 -13.95
N THR A 7 -13.50 21.78 -13.50
CA THR A 7 -12.52 21.84 -12.82
C THR A 7 -11.34 21.36 -13.31
N HIS A 8 -10.48 22.04 -13.45
CA HIS A 8 -9.31 21.72 -14.05
C HIS A 8 -8.17 21.58 -13.14
N ALA A 9 -8.22 20.62 -12.23
CA ALA A 9 -7.09 20.30 -11.38
C ALA A 9 -5.97 19.73 -12.23
N PRO A 10 -4.72 20.05 -11.96
CA PRO A 10 -3.61 19.38 -12.60
C PRO A 10 -3.66 17.89 -12.35
N PRO A 11 -3.05 17.05 -13.20
CA PRO A 11 -3.13 15.60 -13.05
C PRO A 11 -2.76 15.08 -11.68
N PHE A 12 -1.76 15.66 -11.03
CA PHE A 12 -1.38 15.19 -9.71
C PHE A 12 -2.41 15.49 -8.63
N HIS A 13 -3.35 16.37 -8.90
CA HIS A 13 -4.45 16.64 -7.99
C HIS A 13 -5.59 15.65 -8.17
N HIS A 14 -5.57 14.87 -9.24
CA HIS A 14 -6.65 13.94 -9.49
C HIS A 14 -6.55 12.68 -8.67
N ALA A 15 -5.48 12.54 -7.91
CA ALA A 15 -5.32 11.41 -7.02
C ALA A 15 -5.39 11.91 -5.58
N PRO A 16 -6.57 12.40 -5.17
CA PRO A 16 -6.71 12.98 -3.83
C PRO A 16 -6.56 11.94 -2.72
N ASN A 17 -6.81 10.68 -3.05
CA ASN A 17 -6.70 9.60 -2.07
C ASN A 17 -5.68 8.58 -2.53
N ALA A 18 -4.94 8.06 -1.57
CA ALA A 18 -3.92 7.06 -1.83
C ALA A 18 -4.13 5.84 -0.95
N ALA A 19 -3.67 4.70 -1.43
CA ALA A 19 -3.61 3.48 -0.65
C ALA A 19 -2.14 3.12 -0.45
N LEU A 20 -1.77 2.87 0.80
CA LEU A 20 -0.45 2.38 1.16
C LEU A 20 -0.57 0.90 1.49
N LEU A 21 0.08 0.07 0.71
CA LEU A 21 0.05 -1.38 0.87
C LEU A 21 1.47 -1.87 1.10
N ILE A 22 1.69 -2.49 2.24
CA ILE A 22 3.02 -2.91 2.67
C ILE A 22 3.12 -4.42 2.66
N ASP A 23 4.03 -4.96 1.86
CA ASP A 23 4.35 -6.39 1.89
C ASP A 23 5.42 -6.58 2.96
N PHE A 24 4.97 -6.72 4.21
CA PHE A 24 5.87 -6.69 5.35
C PHE A 24 6.80 -7.89 5.40
N ASP A 25 6.37 -9.06 4.92
CA ASP A 25 7.22 -10.25 4.88
C ASP A 25 8.45 -10.04 4.00
N ASN A 26 8.35 -9.13 3.03
CA ASN A 26 9.43 -8.90 2.07
C ASN A 26 10.13 -7.56 2.27
N VAL A 27 9.86 -6.88 3.36
CA VAL A 27 10.59 -5.68 3.72
C VAL A 27 11.91 -6.13 4.34
N THR A 28 13.02 -5.53 3.92
CA THR A 28 14.33 -5.94 4.42
C THR A 28 14.48 -5.67 5.91
N MET A 29 15.37 -6.42 6.56
CA MET A 29 15.57 -6.26 8.00
C MET A 29 15.99 -4.85 8.39
N GLY A 30 16.81 -4.22 7.56
CA GLY A 30 17.21 -2.85 7.82
C GLY A 30 16.03 -1.89 7.80
N ILE A 31 15.16 -2.06 6.82
CA ILE A 31 13.96 -1.23 6.72
C ILE A 31 13.04 -1.51 7.90
N ARG A 32 12.91 -2.78 8.29
CA ARG A 32 12.02 -3.13 9.41
C ARG A 32 12.47 -2.50 10.72
N SER A 33 13.77 -2.46 10.98
CA SER A 33 14.27 -1.89 12.23
C SER A 33 13.97 -0.39 12.32
N ASP A 34 13.89 0.29 11.18
CA ASP A 34 13.61 1.72 11.13
C ASP A 34 12.21 2.02 10.61
N LEU A 35 11.35 1.01 10.60
CA LEU A 35 10.05 1.12 9.93
C LEU A 35 9.21 2.29 10.42
N GLY A 36 9.16 2.51 11.72
CA GLY A 36 8.37 3.62 12.26
C GLY A 36 8.85 4.97 11.71
N LYS A 37 10.16 5.14 11.65
CA LYS A 37 10.74 6.38 11.11
C LYS A 37 10.47 6.51 9.63
N GLU A 38 10.65 5.42 8.88
CA GLU A 38 10.40 5.42 7.45
C GLU A 38 8.95 5.72 7.11
N LEU A 39 8.02 5.15 7.87
CA LEU A 39 6.61 5.41 7.65
C LEU A 39 6.24 6.85 7.96
N ARG A 40 6.78 7.41 9.04
CA ARG A 40 6.52 8.82 9.36
C ARG A 40 7.06 9.73 8.26
N SER A 41 8.24 9.42 7.75
CA SER A 41 8.83 10.18 6.67
C SER A 41 7.98 10.10 5.41
N LEU A 42 7.54 8.90 5.05
CA LEU A 42 6.72 8.68 3.87
C LEU A 42 5.38 9.41 4.00
N LEU A 43 4.70 9.23 5.13
CA LEU A 43 3.37 9.80 5.32
C LEU A 43 3.39 11.32 5.44
N SER A 44 4.52 11.91 5.79
CA SER A 44 4.62 13.36 5.86
C SER A 44 5.19 13.96 4.58
N SER A 45 5.46 13.17 3.55
CA SER A 45 5.96 13.71 2.30
C SER A 45 4.89 14.59 1.65
N GLU A 46 5.33 15.59 0.90
CA GLU A 46 4.41 16.52 0.25
C GLU A 46 3.48 15.83 -0.76
N ILE A 47 3.96 14.73 -1.35
CA ILE A 47 3.20 14.03 -2.37
C ILE A 47 1.96 13.37 -1.80
N ILE A 48 2.06 12.78 -0.60
CA ILE A 48 0.97 11.97 -0.05
C ILE A 48 0.38 12.49 1.24
N LYS A 49 0.92 13.59 1.76
CA LYS A 49 0.48 14.13 3.03
C LYS A 49 -1.01 14.40 3.05
N GLY A 50 -1.69 13.80 4.02
CA GLY A 50 -3.12 13.99 4.20
C GLY A 50 -3.99 13.28 3.18
N LYS A 51 -3.42 12.47 2.31
CA LYS A 51 -4.16 11.83 1.23
C LYS A 51 -4.28 10.33 1.34
N VAL A 52 -3.66 9.72 2.34
CA VAL A 52 -3.69 8.27 2.46
C VAL A 52 -5.00 7.84 3.13
N ALA A 53 -5.85 7.19 2.36
CA ALA A 53 -7.16 6.75 2.82
C ALA A 53 -7.14 5.30 3.30
N VAL A 54 -6.22 4.49 2.79
CA VAL A 54 -6.11 3.08 3.16
C VAL A 54 -4.65 2.81 3.48
N GLN A 55 -4.40 2.16 4.61
CA GLN A 55 -3.05 1.81 5.03
C GLN A 55 -3.10 0.39 5.55
N ARG A 56 -2.47 -0.54 4.83
CA ARG A 56 -2.50 -1.96 5.20
C ARG A 56 -1.11 -2.57 5.13
N ALA A 57 -0.80 -3.41 6.11
CA ALA A 57 0.44 -4.16 6.12
C ALA A 57 0.11 -5.65 6.15
N TYR A 58 0.68 -6.39 5.22
CA TYR A 58 0.37 -7.79 4.98
C TYR A 58 1.52 -8.68 5.44
N ALA A 59 1.22 -9.65 6.26
CA ALA A 59 2.23 -10.61 6.73
C ALA A 59 1.59 -11.76 7.48
N ASP A 60 2.39 -12.78 7.72
CA ASP A 60 2.06 -13.76 8.74
C ASP A 60 2.51 -13.17 10.07
N TRP A 61 1.61 -12.49 10.76
CA TRP A 61 1.94 -11.71 11.95
C TRP A 61 2.39 -12.53 13.14
N ARG A 62 2.20 -13.84 13.10
CA ARG A 62 2.74 -14.73 14.13
C ARG A 62 4.26 -14.63 14.18
N ARG A 63 4.89 -14.23 13.10
CA ARG A 63 6.35 -14.14 12.99
C ARG A 63 6.91 -12.79 13.43
N TYR A 64 6.05 -11.79 13.61
CA TYR A 64 6.49 -10.41 13.86
C TYR A 64 5.73 -9.73 14.99
N PRO A 65 5.60 -10.40 16.16
CA PRO A 65 4.77 -9.81 17.23
C PRO A 65 5.28 -8.44 17.70
N GLN A 66 6.56 -8.18 17.61
CA GLN A 66 7.12 -6.93 18.07
C GLN A 66 6.73 -5.72 17.21
N TYR A 67 6.22 -5.95 16.01
CA TYR A 67 5.82 -4.87 15.12
C TYR A 67 4.33 -4.56 15.15
N ILE A 68 3.54 -5.42 15.80
CA ILE A 68 2.08 -5.26 15.79
C ILE A 68 1.65 -3.94 16.42
N VAL A 69 2.13 -3.65 17.61
CA VAL A 69 1.73 -2.42 18.30
C VAL A 69 2.22 -1.16 17.59
N PRO A 70 3.50 -1.08 17.20
CA PRO A 70 3.97 0.12 16.49
C PRO A 70 3.20 0.40 15.20
N LEU A 71 2.88 -0.64 14.43
CA LEU A 71 2.14 -0.45 13.19
C LEU A 71 0.70 -0.02 13.47
N SER A 72 0.08 -0.64 14.46
CA SER A 72 -1.29 -0.28 14.83
C SER A 72 -1.37 1.15 15.34
N GLU A 73 -0.36 1.58 16.08
CA GLU A 73 -0.31 2.96 16.56
C GLU A 73 -0.16 3.98 15.44
N SER A 74 0.35 3.53 14.30
CA SER A 74 0.45 4.37 13.11
C SER A 74 -0.81 4.29 12.25
N SER A 75 -1.88 3.72 12.77
CA SER A 75 -3.17 3.57 12.07
C SER A 75 -3.07 2.68 10.84
N ILE A 76 -2.20 1.68 10.89
CA ILE A 76 -2.04 0.74 9.80
C ILE A 76 -2.80 -0.52 10.13
N ASP A 77 -3.69 -0.93 9.23
CA ASP A 77 -4.44 -2.17 9.39
C ASP A 77 -3.54 -3.36 9.09
N LEU A 78 -3.55 -4.33 9.99
CA LEU A 78 -2.73 -5.52 9.85
C LEU A 78 -3.56 -6.62 9.20
N ILE A 79 -3.15 -7.03 8.02
CA ILE A 79 -3.85 -8.07 7.28
C ILE A 79 -3.07 -9.37 7.45
N PHE A 80 -3.74 -10.38 7.97
CA PHE A 80 -3.11 -11.67 8.21
C PHE A 80 -3.08 -12.48 6.93
N ALA A 81 -1.88 -12.78 6.46
CA ALA A 81 -1.65 -13.61 5.29
C ALA A 81 -0.80 -14.80 5.70
N PRO A 82 -1.43 -15.83 6.30
CA PRO A 82 -0.67 -16.97 6.80
C PRO A 82 -0.06 -17.78 5.67
N ALA A 83 1.14 -18.27 5.93
CA ALA A 83 1.87 -19.05 4.96
C ALA A 83 1.64 -20.54 5.24
N TYR A 84 1.08 -21.24 4.28
CA TYR A 84 0.82 -22.67 4.40
C TYR A 84 1.50 -23.44 3.29
N GLY A 85 2.01 -24.61 3.64
CA GLY A 85 2.50 -25.57 2.66
C GLY A 85 3.46 -24.99 1.65
N SER A 86 3.30 -25.39 0.41
CA SER A 86 4.22 -25.01 -0.66
C SER A 86 4.01 -23.57 -1.14
N SER A 87 2.89 -22.94 -0.80
CA SER A 87 2.63 -21.57 -1.25
C SER A 87 3.06 -20.51 -0.26
N LYS A 88 3.75 -20.90 0.81
CA LYS A 88 4.08 -19.94 1.85
C LYS A 88 4.98 -18.78 1.39
N LYS A 89 5.76 -18.96 0.33
CA LYS A 89 6.64 -17.91 -0.14
C LYS A 89 5.91 -16.74 -0.75
N ASN A 90 4.70 -16.98 -1.27
CA ASN A 90 3.96 -15.94 -1.98
C ASN A 90 2.63 -15.59 -1.33
N ALA A 91 2.34 -16.12 -0.14
CA ALA A 91 1.04 -15.89 0.46
C ALA A 91 0.75 -14.41 0.67
N THR A 92 1.76 -13.67 1.11
CA THR A 92 1.61 -12.25 1.42
C THR A 92 1.46 -11.40 0.17
N ASP A 93 2.29 -11.62 -0.83
CA ASP A 93 2.24 -10.80 -2.04
C ASP A 93 1.00 -11.11 -2.88
N ILE A 94 0.53 -12.36 -2.88
CA ILE A 94 -0.71 -12.70 -3.54
C ILE A 94 -1.89 -11.99 -2.88
N ARG A 95 -1.96 -12.01 -1.55
CA ARG A 95 -3.04 -11.34 -0.83
C ARG A 95 -3.03 -9.83 -1.09
N LEU A 96 -1.84 -9.24 -1.07
CA LEU A 96 -1.71 -7.82 -1.34
C LEU A 96 -2.19 -7.49 -2.75
N ALA A 97 -1.79 -8.28 -3.74
CA ALA A 97 -2.16 -8.04 -5.13
C ALA A 97 -3.67 -8.17 -5.32
N VAL A 98 -4.28 -9.19 -4.73
CA VAL A 98 -5.73 -9.37 -4.81
C VAL A 98 -6.46 -8.19 -4.19
N ASP A 99 -6.03 -7.75 -3.00
CA ASP A 99 -6.65 -6.63 -2.33
C ASP A 99 -6.48 -5.33 -3.12
N ALA A 100 -5.32 -5.14 -3.73
CA ALA A 100 -5.08 -3.93 -4.53
C ALA A 100 -6.06 -3.85 -5.69
N ILE A 101 -6.26 -4.96 -6.39
CA ILE A 101 -7.20 -4.99 -7.52
C ILE A 101 -8.63 -4.81 -7.01
N GLU A 102 -8.97 -5.42 -5.89
CA GLU A 102 -10.30 -5.23 -5.31
C GLU A 102 -10.56 -3.75 -5.00
N LEU A 103 -9.57 -3.06 -4.48
CA LEU A 103 -9.72 -1.64 -4.15
C LEU A 103 -10.01 -0.78 -5.38
N VAL A 104 -9.52 -1.18 -6.55
CA VAL A 104 -9.81 -0.45 -7.79
C VAL A 104 -11.32 -0.36 -8.01
N PHE A 105 -12.05 -1.41 -7.67
CA PHE A 105 -13.48 -1.48 -7.90
C PHE A 105 -14.31 -1.05 -6.70
N THR A 106 -13.83 -1.28 -5.49
CA THR A 106 -14.58 -0.95 -4.28
C THR A 106 -14.32 0.47 -3.77
N ARG A 107 -13.16 1.02 -4.10
CA ARG A 107 -12.77 2.37 -3.69
C ARG A 107 -12.23 3.12 -4.91
N PRO A 108 -13.09 3.43 -5.88
CA PRO A 108 -12.61 4.06 -7.13
C PRO A 108 -12.02 5.45 -6.95
N GLU A 109 -12.32 6.10 -5.84
CA GLU A 109 -11.75 7.42 -5.55
C GLU A 109 -10.25 7.35 -5.23
N ILE A 110 -9.72 6.17 -4.93
CA ILE A 110 -8.28 6.02 -4.70
C ILE A 110 -7.58 6.04 -6.06
N GLY A 111 -6.77 7.04 -6.27
CA GLY A 111 -6.07 7.21 -7.54
C GLY A 111 -4.60 6.85 -7.51
N THR A 112 -4.02 6.75 -6.31
CA THR A 112 -2.59 6.47 -6.16
C THR A 112 -2.40 5.24 -5.28
N TYR A 113 -1.53 4.35 -5.71
CA TYR A 113 -1.19 3.15 -4.96
C TYR A 113 0.29 3.19 -4.63
N ILE A 114 0.61 3.13 -3.34
CA ILE A 114 1.98 3.13 -2.84
C ILE A 114 2.28 1.71 -2.38
N LEU A 115 3.18 1.05 -3.09
CA LEU A 115 3.52 -0.35 -2.80
C LEU A 115 4.89 -0.39 -2.14
N LEU A 116 4.93 -0.80 -0.89
CA LEU A 116 6.18 -0.88 -0.14
C LEU A 116 6.56 -2.34 0.02
N SER A 117 7.65 -2.73 -0.65
CA SER A 117 8.11 -4.11 -0.63
C SER A 117 9.58 -4.15 -0.98
N GLY A 118 10.30 -5.13 -0.45
CA GLY A 118 11.71 -5.30 -0.76
C GLY A 118 11.93 -6.10 -2.02
N ASP A 119 11.66 -7.40 -1.95
CA ASP A 119 12.04 -8.34 -3.00
C ASP A 119 10.89 -8.85 -3.87
N SER A 120 9.67 -8.50 -3.55
CA SER A 120 8.54 -9.03 -4.31
C SER A 120 8.47 -8.41 -5.70
N ASP A 121 8.10 -9.24 -6.66
CA ASP A 121 7.90 -8.77 -8.02
C ASP A 121 6.43 -8.45 -8.22
N PHE A 122 6.11 -7.17 -8.20
CA PHE A 122 4.75 -6.70 -8.43
C PHE A 122 4.57 -6.12 -9.82
N SER A 123 5.43 -6.48 -10.77
CA SER A 123 5.36 -5.94 -12.13
C SER A 123 3.98 -6.09 -12.76
N SER A 124 3.39 -7.29 -12.64
CA SER A 124 2.06 -7.53 -13.21
C SER A 124 1.00 -6.68 -12.53
N LEU A 125 1.08 -6.54 -11.21
CA LEU A 125 0.14 -5.70 -10.47
C LEU A 125 0.27 -4.24 -10.90
N VAL A 126 1.50 -3.75 -11.00
CA VAL A 126 1.76 -2.36 -11.40
C VAL A 126 1.17 -2.09 -12.79
N LEU A 127 1.41 -3.00 -13.73
CA LEU A 127 0.86 -2.85 -15.08
C LEU A 127 -0.66 -2.82 -15.06
N LYS A 128 -1.27 -3.70 -14.27
CA LYS A 128 -2.73 -3.76 -14.20
C LYS A 128 -3.31 -2.49 -13.58
N LEU A 129 -2.70 -1.99 -12.51
CA LEU A 129 -3.15 -0.75 -11.89
C LEU A 129 -3.06 0.41 -12.88
N LYS A 130 -1.99 0.47 -13.66
CA LYS A 130 -1.84 1.51 -14.66
C LYS A 130 -2.88 1.40 -15.76
N GLU A 131 -3.26 0.17 -16.13
CA GLU A 131 -4.34 -0.04 -17.10
C GLU A 131 -5.65 0.53 -16.59
N TYR A 132 -5.87 0.52 -15.29
CA TYR A 132 -7.07 1.11 -14.69
C TYR A 132 -6.91 2.60 -14.40
N GLY A 133 -5.86 3.22 -14.92
CA GLY A 133 -5.66 4.64 -14.77
C GLY A 133 -5.09 5.08 -13.43
N LYS A 134 -4.51 4.15 -12.67
CA LYS A 134 -3.98 4.50 -11.36
C LYS A 134 -2.52 4.89 -11.43
N TYR A 135 -2.12 5.76 -10.51
CA TYR A 135 -0.73 6.16 -10.35
C TYR A 135 -0.08 5.25 -9.32
N VAL A 136 1.11 4.74 -9.60
CA VAL A 136 1.77 3.77 -8.72
C VAL A 136 3.13 4.29 -8.31
N ILE A 137 3.39 4.27 -7.00
CA ILE A 137 4.68 4.62 -6.40
C ILE A 137 5.21 3.34 -5.77
N GLY A 138 6.43 2.96 -6.15
CA GLY A 138 6.99 1.71 -5.65
C GLY A 138 8.19 1.85 -4.76
#